data_975ae06212f7951b51caa7aa5a3ccf61
#
_entry.id   975ae06212f7951b51caa7aa5a3ccf61
#
_cell.length_a   1.000
_cell.length_b   1.000
_cell.length_c   1.000
_cell.angle_alpha   90.00
_cell.angle_beta   90.00
_cell.angle_gamma   90.00
#
_symmetry.space_group_name_H-M   'P 1'
#
loop_
_entity.id
_entity.type
_entity.pdbx_description
1 polymer ?
#
loop_
_entity_poly.entity_id
_entity_poly.type
_entity_poly.pdbx_seq_one_letter_code
_entity_poly.pdbx_strand_id
1 'polypeptide(L)'
;CIRDRYNPHEESMRAFADHWQINGYMDFASFYENVDVVYIATPHETHYAYIKDALLHEKHVICEKPMVLKKEQAEALFGLAKEKGLILFEGVKTAYCPGFHKLLGIAASGSIGAIRNIEACFTKLEKPDTRELTDAVYGGSFTELGSYIMLPVLKLLGEAYTNYRFESLRGENGLDVFTKLSFTYPHALATLTCGLGVKSEGRLLISGTKGYIVAEAPWWKTTYFEVHYEDASHVQKLSLIHI
;
A
#
# COMPACT_ATOMS: atom_id res chain seq x y z
N CYS A 1 -16.60 -11.73 -6.66
CA CYS A 1 -17.60 -11.13 -5.77
C CYS A 1 -17.42 -11.69 -4.38
N ILE A 2 -17.57 -10.85 -3.34
CA ILE A 2 -17.66 -11.30 -1.93
C ILE A 2 -19.03 -11.98 -1.82
N ARG A 3 -19.05 -13.26 -1.40
CA ARG A 3 -20.27 -14.04 -1.24
C ARG A 3 -20.55 -14.39 0.22
N ASP A 4 -19.55 -14.21 1.08
CA ASP A 4 -19.52 -14.73 2.43
C ASP A 4 -18.82 -13.76 3.36
N ARG A 5 -19.26 -13.68 4.60
CA ARG A 5 -18.62 -12.87 5.64
C ARG A 5 -18.52 -13.64 6.97
N TYR A 6 -17.32 -13.65 7.51
CA TYR A 6 -17.09 -13.98 8.91
C TYR A 6 -16.96 -12.71 9.76
N ASN A 7 -17.57 -12.70 10.93
CA ASN A 7 -17.34 -11.70 11.97
C ASN A 7 -17.68 -12.32 13.35
N PRO A 8 -16.82 -12.19 14.36
CA PRO A 8 -17.09 -12.70 15.70
C PRO A 8 -18.24 -11.97 16.43
N HIS A 9 -18.64 -10.80 15.94
CA HIS A 9 -19.78 -10.04 16.48
C HIS A 9 -21.04 -10.29 15.65
N GLU A 10 -21.98 -11.06 16.22
CA GLU A 10 -23.19 -11.53 15.54
C GLU A 10 -24.02 -10.41 14.91
N GLU A 11 -24.28 -9.33 15.67
CA GLU A 11 -25.05 -8.20 15.18
C GLU A 11 -24.42 -7.55 13.93
N SER A 12 -23.09 -7.31 13.98
CA SER A 12 -22.34 -6.76 12.85
C SER A 12 -22.28 -7.72 11.65
N MET A 13 -22.18 -9.03 11.93
CA MET A 13 -22.19 -10.05 10.88
C MET A 13 -23.55 -10.06 10.19
N ARG A 14 -24.66 -10.17 10.94
CA ARG A 14 -26.01 -10.21 10.39
C ARG A 14 -26.35 -8.93 9.62
N ALA A 15 -26.12 -7.76 10.21
CA ALA A 15 -26.42 -6.48 9.57
C ALA A 15 -25.73 -6.33 8.20
N PHE A 16 -24.49 -6.81 8.09
CA PHE A 16 -23.76 -6.76 6.82
C PHE A 16 -24.26 -7.84 5.84
N ALA A 17 -24.47 -9.08 6.32
CA ALA A 17 -24.93 -10.19 5.47
C ALA A 17 -26.31 -9.89 4.89
N ASP A 18 -27.24 -9.37 5.69
CA ASP A 18 -28.58 -8.97 5.26
C ASP A 18 -28.53 -7.81 4.26
N HIS A 19 -27.71 -6.78 4.54
CA HIS A 19 -27.59 -5.62 3.65
C HIS A 19 -27.06 -6.00 2.26
N TRP A 20 -26.09 -6.90 2.20
CA TRP A 20 -25.45 -7.32 0.94
C TRP A 20 -26.03 -8.60 0.36
N GLN A 21 -27.00 -9.25 1.03
CA GLN A 21 -27.60 -10.53 0.66
C GLN A 21 -26.54 -11.63 0.40
N ILE A 22 -25.65 -11.80 1.38
CA ILE A 22 -24.58 -12.79 1.39
C ILE A 22 -24.69 -13.69 2.62
N ASN A 23 -23.94 -14.80 2.63
CA ASN A 23 -23.91 -15.68 3.80
C ASN A 23 -23.09 -15.08 4.94
N GLY A 24 -23.53 -15.27 6.17
CA GLY A 24 -22.85 -14.86 7.39
C GLY A 24 -22.44 -16.06 8.23
N TYR A 25 -21.22 -16.04 8.74
CA TYR A 25 -20.66 -17.11 9.58
C TYR A 25 -20.11 -16.54 10.90
N MET A 26 -20.31 -17.29 11.97
CA MET A 26 -19.82 -16.97 13.31
C MET A 26 -18.62 -17.81 13.72
N ASP A 27 -18.33 -18.87 12.98
CA ASP A 27 -17.18 -19.75 13.19
C ASP A 27 -16.34 -19.91 11.92
N PHE A 28 -15.04 -20.13 12.11
CA PHE A 28 -14.12 -20.26 10.99
C PHE A 28 -14.26 -21.58 10.23
N ALA A 29 -14.68 -22.67 10.88
CA ALA A 29 -14.78 -23.97 10.23
C ALA A 29 -15.82 -23.92 9.11
N SER A 30 -17.05 -23.51 9.46
CA SER A 30 -18.12 -23.33 8.47
C SER A 30 -17.78 -22.28 7.41
N PHE A 31 -17.08 -21.19 7.79
CA PHE A 31 -16.66 -20.18 6.83
C PHE A 31 -15.67 -20.75 5.81
N TYR A 32 -14.63 -21.46 6.26
CA TYR A 32 -13.60 -22.02 5.38
C TYR A 32 -14.13 -23.13 4.47
N GLU A 33 -15.13 -23.88 4.86
CA GLU A 33 -15.76 -24.90 4.00
C GLU A 33 -16.40 -24.30 2.73
N ASN A 34 -16.78 -23.02 2.78
CA ASN A 34 -17.56 -22.36 1.74
C ASN A 34 -16.78 -21.34 0.90
N VAL A 35 -15.47 -21.11 1.17
CA VAL A 35 -14.67 -20.11 0.46
C VAL A 35 -13.37 -20.71 -0.06
N ASP A 36 -12.88 -20.20 -1.20
CA ASP A 36 -11.57 -20.51 -1.76
C ASP A 36 -10.55 -19.42 -1.47
N VAL A 37 -11.02 -18.17 -1.29
CA VAL A 37 -10.20 -16.97 -1.09
C VAL A 37 -10.74 -16.17 0.09
N VAL A 38 -9.88 -15.80 1.01
CA VAL A 38 -10.21 -14.95 2.15
C VAL A 38 -9.64 -13.55 1.95
N TYR A 39 -10.52 -12.54 2.04
CA TYR A 39 -10.11 -11.14 2.11
C TYR A 39 -10.14 -10.67 3.56
N ILE A 40 -8.96 -10.33 4.11
CA ILE A 40 -8.79 -9.90 5.49
C ILE A 40 -8.75 -8.37 5.55
N ALA A 41 -9.77 -7.79 6.17
CA ALA A 41 -9.91 -6.34 6.39
C ALA A 41 -10.27 -6.07 7.88
N THR A 42 -9.52 -6.68 8.75
CA THR A 42 -9.65 -6.61 10.20
C THR A 42 -8.64 -5.62 10.79
N PRO A 43 -8.61 -5.35 12.10
CA PRO A 43 -7.55 -4.58 12.73
C PRO A 43 -6.15 -5.21 12.52
N HIS A 44 -5.11 -4.37 12.39
CA HIS A 44 -3.76 -4.80 12.02
C HIS A 44 -3.17 -5.90 12.92
N GLU A 45 -3.47 -5.86 14.22
CA GLU A 45 -3.01 -6.85 15.20
C GLU A 45 -3.49 -8.27 14.90
N THR A 46 -4.59 -8.43 14.18
CA THR A 46 -5.18 -9.72 13.84
C THR A 46 -4.67 -10.33 12.54
N HIS A 47 -4.07 -9.51 11.66
CA HIS A 47 -3.69 -9.91 10.32
C HIS A 47 -2.81 -11.16 10.30
N TYR A 48 -1.74 -11.19 11.08
CA TYR A 48 -0.82 -12.34 11.11
C TYR A 48 -1.54 -13.65 11.46
N ALA A 49 -2.36 -13.61 12.50
CA ALA A 49 -3.06 -14.80 12.98
C ALA A 49 -4.09 -15.29 11.95
N TYR A 50 -4.87 -14.39 11.38
CA TYR A 50 -5.91 -14.75 10.40
C TYR A 50 -5.32 -15.19 9.06
N ILE A 51 -4.24 -14.57 8.60
CA ILE A 51 -3.54 -15.03 7.38
C ILE A 51 -3.01 -16.45 7.59
N LYS A 52 -2.30 -16.67 8.71
CA LYS A 52 -1.73 -17.97 9.02
C LYS A 52 -2.81 -19.06 9.11
N ASP A 53 -3.90 -18.76 9.79
CA ASP A 53 -5.01 -19.70 9.96
C ASP A 53 -5.67 -20.02 8.61
N ALA A 54 -5.98 -19.04 7.79
CA ALA A 54 -6.52 -19.24 6.45
C ALA A 54 -5.60 -20.09 5.54
N LEU A 55 -4.28 -19.82 5.57
CA LEU A 55 -3.30 -20.61 4.82
C LEU A 55 -3.22 -22.06 5.31
N LEU A 56 -3.32 -22.29 6.63
CA LEU A 56 -3.36 -23.65 7.20
C LEU A 56 -4.60 -24.42 6.75
N HIS A 57 -5.73 -23.72 6.53
CA HIS A 57 -6.97 -24.27 5.99
C HIS A 57 -7.01 -24.25 4.43
N GLU A 58 -5.85 -24.14 3.79
CA GLU A 58 -5.69 -24.22 2.33
C GLU A 58 -6.45 -23.14 1.55
N LYS A 59 -6.60 -21.93 2.13
CA LYS A 59 -7.26 -20.80 1.47
C LYS A 59 -6.24 -19.81 0.91
N HIS A 60 -6.52 -19.30 -0.28
CA HIS A 60 -5.82 -18.13 -0.80
C HIS A 60 -6.17 -16.91 0.03
N VAL A 61 -5.23 -15.96 0.17
CA VAL A 61 -5.42 -14.81 1.06
C VAL A 61 -5.08 -13.50 0.35
N ILE A 62 -5.98 -12.53 0.53
CA ILE A 62 -5.71 -11.11 0.28
C ILE A 62 -5.88 -10.40 1.62
N CYS A 63 -4.86 -9.71 2.10
CA CYS A 63 -4.91 -8.98 3.37
C CYS A 63 -4.72 -7.49 3.13
N GLU A 64 -5.51 -6.64 3.81
CA GLU A 64 -5.30 -5.19 3.79
C GLU A 64 -3.91 -4.81 4.31
N LYS A 65 -3.47 -3.67 3.87
CA LYS A 65 -2.19 -3.07 4.24
C LYS A 65 -2.26 -2.38 5.64
N PRO A 66 -1.16 -2.32 6.36
CA PRO A 66 0.01 -3.18 6.22
C PRO A 66 -0.34 -4.61 6.61
N MET A 67 0.11 -5.57 5.79
CA MET A 67 -0.18 -6.99 6.03
C MET A 67 0.35 -7.46 7.38
N VAL A 68 1.58 -7.10 7.70
CA VAL A 68 2.23 -7.27 9.01
C VAL A 68 3.26 -6.17 9.24
N LEU A 69 3.68 -5.96 10.51
CA LEU A 69 4.68 -4.96 10.88
C LEU A 69 6.08 -5.52 11.11
N LYS A 70 6.24 -6.85 11.11
CA LYS A 70 7.52 -7.52 11.37
C LYS A 70 7.94 -8.32 10.14
N LYS A 71 9.20 -8.15 9.73
CA LYS A 71 9.79 -8.87 8.59
C LYS A 71 9.67 -10.39 8.75
N GLU A 72 9.98 -10.90 9.94
CA GLU A 72 9.95 -12.33 10.24
C GLU A 72 8.54 -12.93 10.09
N GLN A 73 7.50 -12.13 10.40
CA GLN A 73 6.12 -12.53 10.18
C GLN A 73 5.79 -12.61 8.69
N ALA A 74 6.22 -11.63 7.90
CA ALA A 74 6.03 -11.65 6.45
C ALA A 74 6.74 -12.85 5.82
N GLU A 75 8.01 -13.10 6.17
CA GLU A 75 8.79 -14.24 5.67
C GLU A 75 8.13 -15.58 6.01
N ALA A 76 7.64 -15.74 7.25
CA ALA A 76 6.93 -16.94 7.67
C ALA A 76 5.63 -17.16 6.88
N LEU A 77 4.84 -16.12 6.65
CA LEU A 77 3.56 -16.22 5.92
C LEU A 77 3.77 -16.51 4.44
N PHE A 78 4.70 -15.81 3.78
CA PHE A 78 5.04 -16.09 2.37
C PHE A 78 5.68 -17.47 2.20
N GLY A 79 6.50 -17.93 3.17
CA GLY A 79 7.06 -19.27 3.21
C GLY A 79 5.95 -20.33 3.27
N LEU A 80 4.99 -20.17 4.19
CA LEU A 80 3.84 -21.07 4.33
C LEU A 80 2.95 -21.08 3.08
N ALA A 81 2.67 -19.92 2.51
CA ALA A 81 1.88 -19.83 1.28
C ALA A 81 2.56 -20.56 0.13
N LYS A 82 3.88 -20.37 -0.03
CA LYS A 82 4.69 -21.06 -1.06
C LYS A 82 4.70 -22.58 -0.86
N GLU A 83 4.91 -23.05 0.38
CA GLU A 83 4.93 -24.47 0.73
C GLU A 83 3.60 -25.16 0.35
N LYS A 84 2.49 -24.47 0.60
CA LYS A 84 1.14 -24.98 0.31
C LYS A 84 0.66 -24.70 -1.13
N GLY A 85 1.43 -24.02 -1.97
CA GLY A 85 1.03 -23.64 -3.33
C GLY A 85 -0.12 -22.62 -3.34
N LEU A 86 -0.24 -21.79 -2.30
CA LEU A 86 -1.31 -20.81 -2.13
C LEU A 86 -0.86 -19.39 -2.51
N ILE A 87 -1.83 -18.56 -2.87
CA ILE A 87 -1.62 -17.15 -3.16
C ILE A 87 -1.80 -16.34 -1.88
N LEU A 88 -0.84 -15.48 -1.59
CA LEU A 88 -0.92 -14.46 -0.54
C LEU A 88 -0.60 -13.10 -1.14
N PHE A 89 -1.55 -12.16 -1.05
CA PHE A 89 -1.39 -10.78 -1.53
C PHE A 89 -1.61 -9.76 -0.41
N GLU A 90 -0.80 -8.72 -0.41
CA GLU A 90 -1.06 -7.51 0.35
C GLU A 90 -1.92 -6.54 -0.47
N GLY A 91 -2.95 -5.98 0.15
CA GLY A 91 -3.96 -5.11 -0.47
C GLY A 91 -3.49 -3.67 -0.73
N VAL A 92 -2.24 -3.48 -1.16
CA VAL A 92 -1.76 -2.16 -1.62
C VAL A 92 -2.39 -1.86 -2.98
N LYS A 93 -3.59 -1.29 -2.98
CA LYS A 93 -4.44 -1.09 -4.18
C LYS A 93 -3.72 -0.40 -5.34
N THR A 94 -2.82 0.54 -5.03
CA THR A 94 -2.00 1.23 -6.04
C THR A 94 -1.16 0.26 -6.87
N ALA A 95 -0.68 -0.85 -6.27
CA ALA A 95 0.11 -1.86 -6.96
C ALA A 95 -0.65 -2.54 -8.11
N TYR A 96 -1.96 -2.49 -8.10
CA TYR A 96 -2.84 -3.12 -9.11
C TYR A 96 -3.57 -2.09 -9.98
N CYS A 97 -3.30 -0.79 -9.78
CA CYS A 97 -3.91 0.28 -10.57
C CYS A 97 -3.31 0.32 -11.99
N PRO A 98 -4.14 0.17 -13.05
CA PRO A 98 -3.63 0.18 -14.44
C PRO A 98 -2.83 1.42 -14.79
N GLY A 99 -3.25 2.60 -14.28
CA GLY A 99 -2.52 3.85 -14.49
C GLY A 99 -1.14 3.84 -13.85
N PHE A 100 -1.01 3.28 -12.66
CA PHE A 100 0.27 3.14 -12.00
C PHE A 100 1.19 2.16 -12.74
N HIS A 101 0.67 1.03 -13.23
CA HIS A 101 1.43 0.12 -14.07
C HIS A 101 1.94 0.78 -15.36
N LYS A 102 1.08 1.59 -16.02
CA LYS A 102 1.48 2.33 -17.22
C LYS A 102 2.59 3.33 -16.90
N LEU A 103 2.47 4.06 -15.80
CA LEU A 103 3.48 5.01 -15.32
C LEU A 103 4.82 4.31 -15.06
N LEU A 104 4.82 3.21 -14.31
CA LEU A 104 6.04 2.42 -14.05
C LEU A 104 6.65 1.87 -15.34
N GLY A 105 5.83 1.38 -16.28
CA GLY A 105 6.30 0.89 -17.57
C GLY A 105 7.02 1.97 -18.38
N ILE A 106 6.50 3.20 -18.41
CA ILE A 106 7.16 4.34 -19.08
C ILE A 106 8.45 4.72 -18.33
N ALA A 107 8.44 4.78 -17.01
CA ALA A 107 9.64 5.07 -16.23
C ALA A 107 10.76 4.06 -16.48
N ALA A 108 10.41 2.77 -16.59
CA ALA A 108 11.36 1.68 -16.83
C ALA A 108 11.78 1.53 -18.31
N SER A 109 11.05 2.12 -19.25
CA SER A 109 11.35 2.00 -20.71
C SER A 109 12.62 2.72 -21.17
N GLY A 110 13.19 3.58 -20.30
CA GLY A 110 14.33 4.43 -20.67
C GLY A 110 13.95 5.72 -21.40
N SER A 111 12.66 6.00 -21.61
CA SER A 111 12.18 7.23 -22.26
C SER A 111 12.63 8.50 -21.53
N ILE A 112 12.66 8.47 -20.21
CA ILE A 112 13.20 9.55 -19.36
C ILE A 112 14.70 9.37 -19.02
N GLY A 113 15.38 8.40 -19.65
CA GLY A 113 16.77 8.04 -19.33
C GLY A 113 16.90 7.21 -18.06
N ALA A 114 18.08 7.22 -17.44
CA ALA A 114 18.30 6.54 -16.16
C ALA A 114 17.62 7.30 -15.02
N ILE A 115 16.83 6.60 -14.20
CA ILE A 115 16.16 7.19 -13.02
C ILE A 115 17.22 7.61 -12.00
N ARG A 116 17.12 8.85 -11.51
CA ARG A 116 18.06 9.46 -10.56
C ARG A 116 17.40 9.93 -9.28
N ASN A 117 16.11 10.24 -9.32
CA ASN A 117 15.38 10.66 -8.12
C ASN A 117 13.92 10.20 -8.17
N ILE A 118 13.39 9.82 -7.02
CA ILE A 118 11.96 9.54 -6.82
C ILE A 118 11.48 10.32 -5.59
N GLU A 119 10.43 11.10 -5.76
CA GLU A 119 9.74 11.77 -4.67
C GLU A 119 8.29 11.30 -4.64
N ALA A 120 7.82 10.83 -3.49
CA ALA A 120 6.43 10.43 -3.30
C ALA A 120 5.88 11.03 -2.01
N CYS A 121 4.74 11.68 -2.12
CA CYS A 121 4.05 12.26 -0.95
C CYS A 121 2.61 11.76 -0.89
N PHE A 122 2.22 11.27 0.29
CA PHE A 122 0.84 10.95 0.60
C PHE A 122 0.50 11.47 1.99
N THR A 123 -0.34 12.49 2.05
CA THR A 123 -0.86 13.02 3.32
C THR A 123 -2.39 13.10 3.30
N LYS A 124 -2.98 12.73 4.42
CA LYS A 124 -4.42 12.78 4.69
C LYS A 124 -4.60 13.28 6.12
N LEU A 125 -5.38 14.32 6.34
CA LEU A 125 -5.71 14.73 7.71
C LEU A 125 -6.73 13.76 8.29
N GLU A 126 -6.39 13.17 9.43
CA GLU A 126 -7.29 12.34 10.23
C GLU A 126 -7.77 13.11 11.46
N LYS A 127 -8.92 12.68 11.98
CA LYS A 127 -9.43 13.22 13.25
C LYS A 127 -8.57 12.68 14.40
N PRO A 128 -8.32 13.48 15.45
CA PRO A 128 -7.44 13.09 16.55
C PRO A 128 -7.85 11.82 17.32
N ASP A 129 -9.12 11.47 17.28
CA ASP A 129 -9.72 10.33 17.97
C ASP A 129 -9.75 9.04 17.13
N THR A 130 -9.23 9.06 15.91
CA THR A 130 -9.17 7.85 15.08
C THR A 130 -8.11 6.88 15.58
N ARG A 131 -8.33 5.58 15.33
CA ARG A 131 -7.39 4.51 15.71
C ARG A 131 -5.99 4.77 15.18
N GLU A 132 -5.88 5.26 13.96
CA GLU A 132 -4.62 5.56 13.28
C GLU A 132 -3.76 6.59 14.04
N LEU A 133 -4.39 7.42 14.88
CA LEU A 133 -3.71 8.43 15.71
C LEU A 133 -3.77 8.14 17.22
N THR A 134 -4.42 7.04 17.66
CA THR A 134 -4.58 6.71 19.08
C THR A 134 -3.97 5.35 19.46
N ASP A 135 -3.86 4.41 18.53
CA ASP A 135 -3.27 3.09 18.78
C ASP A 135 -1.75 3.19 18.86
N ALA A 136 -1.19 3.04 20.07
CA ALA A 136 0.24 3.18 20.32
C ALA A 136 1.14 2.13 19.63
N VAL A 137 0.59 1.02 19.15
CA VAL A 137 1.34 -0.09 18.53
C VAL A 137 1.16 -0.13 17.02
N TYR A 138 -0.08 0.05 16.56
CA TYR A 138 -0.46 -0.11 15.15
C TYR A 138 -0.86 1.20 14.47
N GLY A 139 -0.83 2.32 15.18
CA GLY A 139 -1.08 3.65 14.64
C GLY A 139 0.17 4.32 14.05
N GLY A 140 -0.01 5.54 13.60
CA GLY A 140 1.04 6.39 13.04
C GLY A 140 0.98 6.54 11.53
N SER A 141 1.48 7.67 11.05
CA SER A 141 1.45 8.03 9.62
C SER A 141 2.20 7.04 8.75
N PHE A 142 3.34 6.55 9.22
CA PHE A 142 4.14 5.62 8.45
C PHE A 142 3.50 4.22 8.40
N THR A 143 2.96 3.74 9.50
CA THR A 143 2.21 2.48 9.52
C THR A 143 1.06 2.51 8.52
N GLU A 144 0.32 3.60 8.48
CA GLU A 144 -0.90 3.71 7.66
C GLU A 144 -0.61 3.99 6.19
N LEU A 145 0.39 4.84 5.89
CA LEU A 145 0.65 5.35 4.54
C LEU A 145 1.99 4.91 3.94
N GLY A 146 2.87 4.31 4.72
CA GLY A 146 4.22 3.94 4.29
C GLY A 146 4.25 2.98 3.10
N SER A 147 3.38 1.97 3.07
CA SER A 147 3.28 1.02 1.95
C SER A 147 3.05 1.73 0.61
N TYR A 148 2.25 2.80 0.60
CA TYR A 148 1.98 3.55 -0.63
C TYR A 148 3.21 4.31 -1.13
N ILE A 149 3.84 5.12 -0.27
CA ILE A 149 4.97 5.97 -0.69
C ILE A 149 6.22 5.14 -1.01
N MET A 150 6.41 3.98 -0.38
CA MET A 150 7.52 3.07 -0.67
C MET A 150 7.35 2.30 -1.98
N LEU A 151 6.11 2.05 -2.40
CA LEU A 151 5.80 1.21 -3.56
C LEU A 151 6.52 1.64 -4.86
N PRO A 152 6.47 2.91 -5.31
CA PRO A 152 7.18 3.31 -6.54
C PRO A 152 8.69 3.16 -6.44
N VAL A 153 9.27 3.39 -5.27
CA VAL A 153 10.71 3.26 -5.03
C VAL A 153 11.15 1.80 -5.14
N LEU A 154 10.48 0.90 -4.43
CA LEU A 154 10.80 -0.52 -4.45
C LEU A 154 10.57 -1.14 -5.83
N LYS A 155 9.53 -0.71 -6.56
CA LYS A 155 9.24 -1.20 -7.92
C LYS A 155 10.27 -0.74 -8.97
N LEU A 156 10.85 0.45 -8.82
CA LEU A 156 11.74 1.05 -9.82
C LEU A 156 13.23 0.94 -9.46
N LEU A 157 13.59 1.02 -8.18
CA LEU A 157 14.97 1.00 -7.70
C LEU A 157 15.32 -0.28 -6.93
N GLY A 158 14.32 -1.08 -6.52
CA GLY A 158 14.52 -2.32 -5.77
C GLY A 158 14.98 -2.09 -4.33
N GLU A 159 15.62 -3.10 -3.75
CA GLU A 159 16.02 -3.16 -2.34
C GLU A 159 17.52 -2.87 -2.11
N ALA A 160 18.28 -2.56 -3.17
CA ALA A 160 19.74 -2.37 -3.09
C ALA A 160 20.14 -0.95 -2.63
N TYR A 161 19.37 -0.36 -1.70
CA TYR A 161 19.76 0.91 -1.10
C TYR A 161 20.97 0.74 -0.17
N THR A 162 21.85 1.76 -0.13
CA THR A 162 23.04 1.79 0.70
C THR A 162 22.81 2.44 2.05
N ASN A 163 21.82 3.32 2.15
CA ASN A 163 21.46 4.00 3.38
C ASN A 163 19.98 4.42 3.37
N TYR A 164 19.39 4.57 4.56
CA TYR A 164 18.08 5.16 4.74
C TYR A 164 18.02 5.99 6.04
N ARG A 165 17.13 6.97 6.08
CA ARG A 165 16.93 7.84 7.23
C ARG A 165 15.45 8.19 7.39
N PHE A 166 14.95 8.07 8.63
CA PHE A 166 13.63 8.53 9.06
C PHE A 166 13.74 9.80 9.87
N GLU A 167 12.84 10.75 9.61
CA GLU A 167 12.64 11.96 10.38
C GLU A 167 11.14 12.16 10.61
N SER A 168 10.70 12.13 11.86
CA SER A 168 9.27 12.16 12.19
C SER A 168 8.94 13.28 13.17
N LEU A 169 7.86 14.00 12.89
CA LEU A 169 7.15 14.78 13.89
C LEU A 169 6.23 13.83 14.64
N ARG A 170 6.23 13.93 15.97
CA ARG A 170 5.41 13.08 16.83
C ARG A 170 4.33 13.90 17.52
N GLY A 171 3.15 13.27 17.66
CA GLY A 171 2.07 13.78 18.51
C GLY A 171 2.38 13.58 20.00
N GLU A 172 1.49 14.08 20.87
CA GLU A 172 1.63 13.99 22.33
C GLU A 172 1.71 12.54 22.85
N ASN A 173 1.09 11.60 22.16
CA ASN A 173 1.12 10.17 22.45
C ASN A 173 2.35 9.42 21.88
N GLY A 174 3.28 10.14 21.25
CA GLY A 174 4.51 9.58 20.69
C GLY A 174 4.38 8.96 19.30
N LEU A 175 3.17 8.85 18.75
CA LEU A 175 2.97 8.38 17.38
C LEU A 175 3.47 9.40 16.36
N ASP A 176 3.97 8.93 15.22
CA ASP A 176 4.35 9.80 14.14
C ASP A 176 3.09 10.36 13.43
N VAL A 177 3.01 11.70 13.40
CA VAL A 177 1.92 12.44 12.73
C VAL A 177 2.34 12.96 11.36
N PHE A 178 3.64 12.99 11.10
CA PHE A 178 4.24 13.33 9.82
C PHE A 178 5.65 12.75 9.76
N THR A 179 5.96 11.99 8.71
CA THR A 179 7.25 11.32 8.54
C THR A 179 7.82 11.59 7.18
N LYS A 180 9.10 11.93 7.15
CA LYS A 180 9.96 11.93 5.97
C LYS A 180 10.89 10.73 6.02
N LEU A 181 11.05 10.07 4.88
CA LEU A 181 11.95 8.94 4.69
C LEU A 181 12.82 9.21 3.46
N SER A 182 14.13 9.09 3.61
CA SER A 182 15.06 9.16 2.50
C SER A 182 15.80 7.85 2.31
N PHE A 183 16.01 7.46 1.05
CA PHE A 183 16.86 6.35 0.65
C PHE A 183 18.00 6.86 -0.22
N THR A 184 19.18 6.29 -0.01
CA THR A 184 20.35 6.49 -0.88
C THR A 184 20.64 5.18 -1.60
N TYR A 185 20.68 5.23 -2.93
CA TYR A 185 21.11 4.14 -3.80
C TYR A 185 22.46 4.50 -4.43
N PRO A 186 23.23 3.55 -5.00
CA PRO A 186 24.49 3.86 -5.68
C PRO A 186 24.36 4.92 -6.80
N HIS A 187 23.19 5.00 -7.43
CA HIS A 187 22.97 5.87 -8.59
C HIS A 187 21.68 6.70 -8.53
N ALA A 188 20.95 6.66 -7.44
CA ALA A 188 19.68 7.38 -7.28
C ALA A 188 19.42 7.76 -5.82
N LEU A 189 18.53 8.73 -5.64
CA LEU A 189 17.96 9.12 -4.34
C LEU A 189 16.45 8.91 -4.35
N ALA A 190 15.87 8.69 -3.17
CA ALA A 190 14.43 8.77 -3.02
C ALA A 190 14.08 9.53 -1.74
N THR A 191 13.06 10.40 -1.83
CA THR A 191 12.53 11.16 -0.68
C THR A 191 11.03 10.96 -0.61
N LEU A 192 10.57 10.40 0.49
CA LEU A 192 9.19 10.01 0.70
C LEU A 192 8.61 10.78 1.87
N THR A 193 7.34 11.14 1.77
CA THR A 193 6.64 11.89 2.81
C THR A 193 5.26 11.29 3.06
N CYS A 194 4.92 11.03 4.31
CA CYS A 194 3.57 10.67 4.71
C CYS A 194 3.13 11.43 5.96
N GLY A 195 1.83 11.63 6.12
CA GLY A 195 1.29 12.36 7.27
C GLY A 195 -0.21 12.21 7.43
N LEU A 196 -0.62 12.01 8.70
CA LEU A 196 -2.01 12.01 9.13
C LEU A 196 -2.37 13.27 9.93
N GLY A 197 -1.37 13.98 10.49
CA GLY A 197 -1.54 15.22 11.26
C GLY A 197 -1.08 16.47 10.52
N VAL A 198 -0.44 16.34 9.35
CA VAL A 198 0.02 17.47 8.54
C VAL A 198 -0.40 17.24 7.09
N LYS A 199 -1.05 18.25 6.50
CA LYS A 199 -1.41 18.24 5.08
C LYS A 199 -0.29 18.83 4.24
N SER A 200 0.14 18.11 3.22
CA SER A 200 1.09 18.54 2.20
C SER A 200 0.54 18.27 0.81
N GLU A 201 1.14 18.86 -0.20
CA GLU A 201 0.88 18.48 -1.58
C GLU A 201 1.27 17.00 -1.78
N GLY A 202 0.39 16.24 -2.45
CA GLY A 202 0.59 14.82 -2.65
C GLY A 202 0.87 14.49 -4.10
N ARG A 203 2.14 14.44 -4.50
CA ARG A 203 2.54 14.05 -5.86
C ARG A 203 3.51 12.87 -5.84
N LEU A 204 3.62 12.22 -7.00
CA LEU A 204 4.71 11.31 -7.34
C LEU A 204 5.53 11.94 -8.45
N LEU A 205 6.83 12.16 -8.21
CA LEU A 205 7.79 12.66 -9.18
C LEU A 205 8.89 11.62 -9.39
N ILE A 206 9.16 11.25 -10.65
CA ILE A 206 10.23 10.33 -11.03
C ILE A 206 11.13 11.08 -12.01
N SER A 207 12.34 11.41 -11.59
CA SER A 207 13.30 12.19 -12.40
C SER A 207 14.37 11.30 -12.99
N GLY A 208 14.58 11.42 -14.27
CA GLY A 208 15.60 10.71 -15.05
C GLY A 208 16.62 11.65 -15.69
N THR A 209 17.58 11.08 -16.41
CA THR A 209 18.65 11.83 -17.09
C THR A 209 18.22 12.50 -18.38
N LYS A 210 17.01 12.25 -18.88
CA LYS A 210 16.47 12.83 -20.14
C LYS A 210 15.09 13.44 -19.97
N GLY A 211 14.50 13.37 -18.78
CA GLY A 211 13.17 13.88 -18.50
C GLY A 211 12.66 13.42 -17.16
N TYR A 212 11.40 13.72 -16.87
CA TYR A 212 10.75 13.31 -15.64
C TYR A 212 9.28 12.96 -15.86
N ILE A 213 8.71 12.20 -14.93
CA ILE A 213 7.29 11.88 -14.88
C ILE A 213 6.71 12.51 -13.61
N VAL A 214 5.58 13.18 -13.75
CA VAL A 214 4.83 13.71 -12.62
C VAL A 214 3.39 13.19 -12.63
N ALA A 215 2.93 12.67 -11.49
CA ALA A 215 1.55 12.35 -11.24
C ALA A 215 1.08 13.14 -10.00
N GLU A 216 0.08 13.98 -10.21
CA GLU A 216 -0.55 14.80 -9.17
C GLU A 216 -1.36 13.92 -8.20
N ALA A 217 -1.71 14.47 -7.04
CA ALA A 217 -2.62 13.82 -6.11
C ALA A 217 -4.02 13.64 -6.73
N PRO A 218 -4.66 12.48 -6.57
CA PRO A 218 -4.23 11.29 -5.83
C PRO A 218 -3.47 10.28 -6.70
N TRP A 219 -2.16 10.42 -6.83
CA TRP A 219 -1.32 9.52 -7.66
C TRP A 219 -1.46 8.04 -7.26
N TRP A 220 -1.83 7.73 -6.02
CA TRP A 220 -2.11 6.35 -5.56
C TRP A 220 -3.39 5.74 -6.16
N LYS A 221 -4.13 6.54 -6.94
CA LYS A 221 -5.27 6.13 -7.80
C LYS A 221 -5.00 6.55 -9.24
N THR A 222 -3.77 6.48 -9.70
CA THR A 222 -3.28 7.06 -10.97
C THR A 222 -4.26 6.93 -12.13
N THR A 223 -4.85 8.05 -12.52
CA THR A 223 -5.71 8.18 -13.71
C THR A 223 -5.14 9.12 -14.74
N TYR A 224 -4.19 9.96 -14.34
CA TYR A 224 -3.51 10.95 -15.17
C TYR A 224 -2.08 11.13 -14.69
N PHE A 225 -1.15 11.32 -15.63
CA PHE A 225 0.22 11.75 -15.37
C PHE A 225 0.85 12.38 -16.62
N GLU A 226 1.92 13.12 -16.44
CA GLU A 226 2.65 13.75 -17.51
C GLU A 226 4.10 13.26 -17.58
N VAL A 227 4.63 13.15 -18.79
CA VAL A 227 6.04 12.92 -19.07
C VAL A 227 6.61 14.17 -19.71
N HIS A 228 7.61 14.74 -19.08
CA HIS A 228 8.29 15.95 -19.51
C HIS A 228 9.71 15.65 -19.93
N TYR A 229 10.17 16.29 -21.00
CA TYR A 229 11.52 16.15 -21.50
C TYR A 229 12.29 17.47 -21.35
N GLU A 230 13.60 17.48 -21.68
CA GLU A 230 14.43 18.69 -21.62
C GLU A 230 13.86 19.79 -22.52
N ASP A 231 13.39 19.46 -23.73
CA ASP A 231 12.59 20.36 -24.53
C ASP A 231 11.21 20.56 -23.89
N ALA A 232 11.00 21.70 -23.27
CA ALA A 232 9.76 22.07 -22.58
C ALA A 232 8.52 22.10 -23.49
N SER A 233 8.69 22.18 -24.82
CA SER A 233 7.60 22.04 -25.78
C SER A 233 7.13 20.60 -25.95
N HIS A 234 7.93 19.62 -25.53
CA HIS A 234 7.66 18.20 -25.63
C HIS A 234 7.15 17.65 -24.30
N VAL A 235 5.83 17.65 -24.14
CA VAL A 235 5.12 17.08 -22.97
C VAL A 235 4.14 16.02 -23.45
N GLN A 236 4.26 14.80 -22.91
CA GLN A 236 3.31 13.74 -23.17
C GLN A 236 2.33 13.64 -21.99
N LYS A 237 1.05 13.88 -22.25
CA LYS A 237 -0.04 13.80 -21.29
C LYS A 237 -0.78 12.47 -21.44
N LEU A 238 -0.90 11.71 -20.36
CA LEU A 238 -1.56 10.41 -20.36
C LEU A 238 -2.74 10.43 -19.40
N SER A 239 -3.93 10.24 -19.98
CA SER A 239 -5.20 10.10 -19.24
C SER A 239 -5.76 8.71 -19.47
N LEU A 240 -6.17 8.04 -18.38
CA LEU A 240 -6.70 6.67 -18.37
C LEU A 240 -8.18 6.63 -17.97
N ILE A 241 -8.86 7.79 -18.02
CA ILE A 241 -10.26 7.92 -17.60
C ILE A 241 -11.23 7.14 -18.52
N HIS A 242 -10.78 6.76 -19.72
CA HIS A 242 -11.59 6.10 -20.74
C HIS A 242 -11.18 4.64 -21.04
N ILE A 243 -10.47 3.99 -20.14
CA ILE A 243 -10.15 2.56 -20.29
C ILE A 243 -11.15 1.70 -19.50
#